data_a39534ff5bb8ea10de33520565adcd6b
#
_entry.id   a39534ff5bb8ea10de33520565adcd6b
#
_cell.length_a   1.000
_cell.length_b   1.000
_cell.length_c   1.000
_cell.angle_alpha   90.00
_cell.angle_beta   90.00
_cell.angle_gamma   90.00
#
_symmetry.space_group_name_H-M   'P 1'
#
loop_
_entity.id
_entity.type
_entity.pdbx_description
1 polymer ?
#
loop_
_entity_poly.entity_id
_entity_poly.type
_entity_poly.pdbx_seq_one_letter_code
_entity_poly.pdbx_strand_id
1 'polypeptide(L)'
;MQRVLSLDPAGTDMMIALGLESWLVGVTHQCDLPEGIELPRVTRCSIDRSMDSRQIDDHVRQQQSSGTPVVLHDSEAIAALRPDLILVQDLCSACGIIPQHLRLVLESHPQVESMALAPRDWSEILESIDRLGHCLEQPKQAESLVRRLEERRQRLVDNSMQRPKRRSVGLEWLEPLYGIGHWTIELLKNVGLIEQLGEAGEKSHPIDWNRLMEVDPDCLLVACCGLDANRAQEEFQRISKPGQWLKLRAVEMGKILFLDGNRGFSRPGPFLIDRLEEIDRWLTSDSPQRVAMAPEATRQKLSNR
;
A
#
# COMPACT_ATOMS: atom_id res chain seq x y z
N MET A 1 21.96 12.56 -16.80
CA MET A 1 20.97 11.53 -16.50
C MET A 1 21.46 10.80 -15.26
N GLN A 2 20.75 10.94 -14.16
CA GLN A 2 21.13 10.30 -12.89
C GLN A 2 20.78 8.81 -12.89
N ARG A 3 21.50 8.04 -12.09
CA ARG A 3 21.28 6.59 -11.89
C ARG A 3 20.57 6.40 -10.56
N VAL A 4 19.27 6.14 -10.60
CA VAL A 4 18.45 6.05 -9.40
C VAL A 4 18.21 4.58 -9.04
N LEU A 5 18.57 4.17 -7.83
CA LEU A 5 18.18 2.90 -7.24
C LEU A 5 16.99 3.14 -6.34
N SER A 6 15.85 2.47 -6.60
CA SER A 6 14.70 2.59 -5.72
C SER A 6 14.55 1.37 -4.81
N LEU A 7 14.78 1.57 -3.53
CA LEU A 7 14.54 0.58 -2.47
C LEU A 7 13.20 0.81 -1.75
N ASP A 8 12.35 1.63 -2.35
CA ASP A 8 10.98 1.91 -1.90
C ASP A 8 10.00 1.80 -3.08
N PRO A 9 8.98 0.93 -3.01
CA PRO A 9 7.97 0.86 -4.03
C PRO A 9 7.24 2.18 -4.31
N ALA A 10 7.00 3.01 -3.28
CA ALA A 10 6.40 4.34 -3.47
C ALA A 10 7.33 5.29 -4.24
N GLY A 11 8.66 5.21 -3.97
CA GLY A 11 9.67 5.94 -4.72
C GLY A 11 9.73 5.50 -6.18
N THR A 12 9.60 4.20 -6.46
CA THR A 12 9.48 3.68 -7.84
C THR A 12 8.23 4.24 -8.53
N ASP A 13 7.09 4.24 -7.83
CA ASP A 13 5.83 4.79 -8.35
C ASP A 13 5.96 6.30 -8.65
N MET A 14 6.66 7.07 -7.81
CA MET A 14 6.96 8.49 -8.05
C MET A 14 7.84 8.68 -9.29
N MET A 15 8.91 7.88 -9.48
CA MET A 15 9.76 7.93 -10.66
C MET A 15 8.97 7.67 -11.95
N ILE A 16 8.10 6.67 -11.95
CA ILE A 16 7.22 6.34 -13.08
C ILE A 16 6.24 7.49 -13.36
N ALA A 17 5.60 8.03 -12.33
CA ALA A 17 4.63 9.11 -12.50
C ALA A 17 5.25 10.43 -12.99
N LEU A 18 6.55 10.63 -12.72
CA LEU A 18 7.35 11.74 -13.24
C LEU A 18 7.84 11.51 -14.69
N GLY A 19 7.68 10.29 -15.24
CA GLY A 19 8.22 9.92 -16.56
C GLY A 19 9.74 9.73 -16.55
N LEU A 20 10.30 9.33 -15.41
CA LEU A 20 11.74 9.16 -15.19
C LEU A 20 12.12 7.68 -14.96
N GLU A 21 11.27 6.74 -15.37
CA GLU A 21 11.50 5.31 -15.21
C GLU A 21 12.79 4.83 -15.88
N SER A 22 13.22 5.49 -16.96
CA SER A 22 14.49 5.21 -17.66
C SER A 22 15.74 5.55 -16.86
N TRP A 23 15.61 6.30 -15.75
CA TRP A 23 16.70 6.63 -14.83
C TRP A 23 16.88 5.58 -13.73
N LEU A 24 15.89 4.69 -13.56
CA LEU A 24 15.99 3.58 -12.63
C LEU A 24 17.05 2.58 -13.10
N VAL A 25 17.96 2.22 -12.22
CA VAL A 25 19.00 1.21 -12.47
C VAL A 25 18.77 -0.09 -11.71
N GLY A 26 17.86 -0.09 -10.72
CA GLY A 26 17.48 -1.23 -9.94
C GLY A 26 16.32 -0.88 -9.02
N VAL A 27 15.62 -1.92 -8.55
CA VAL A 27 14.40 -1.78 -7.74
C VAL A 27 14.30 -2.88 -6.69
N THR A 28 13.29 -2.80 -5.80
CA THR A 28 12.98 -3.89 -4.87
C THR A 28 12.22 -5.03 -5.56
N HIS A 29 12.14 -6.18 -4.87
CA HIS A 29 11.31 -7.32 -5.29
C HIS A 29 9.80 -6.97 -5.35
N GLN A 30 9.36 -5.92 -4.67
CA GLN A 30 7.95 -5.48 -4.59
C GLN A 30 7.58 -4.36 -5.57
N CYS A 31 8.56 -3.74 -6.24
CA CYS A 31 8.25 -2.68 -7.19
C CYS A 31 7.53 -3.21 -8.42
N ASP A 32 6.47 -2.53 -8.83
CA ASP A 32 5.79 -2.77 -10.10
C ASP A 32 6.42 -1.88 -11.18
N LEU A 33 6.78 -2.49 -12.30
CA LEU A 33 7.36 -1.79 -13.42
C LEU A 33 6.38 -1.78 -14.61
N PRO A 34 6.42 -0.74 -15.45
CA PRO A 34 5.68 -0.73 -16.70
C PRO A 34 6.06 -1.93 -17.59
N GLU A 35 5.11 -2.36 -18.43
CA GLU A 35 5.34 -3.44 -19.38
C GLU A 35 6.56 -3.16 -20.26
N GLY A 36 7.41 -4.17 -20.44
CA GLY A 36 8.63 -4.05 -21.23
C GLY A 36 9.84 -3.45 -20.50
N ILE A 37 9.71 -3.04 -19.23
CA ILE A 37 10.83 -2.58 -18.42
C ILE A 37 11.26 -3.70 -17.48
N GLU A 38 12.47 -4.20 -17.66
CA GLU A 38 13.12 -5.15 -16.76
C GLU A 38 14.31 -4.51 -16.07
N LEU A 39 14.35 -4.53 -14.76
CA LEU A 39 15.42 -3.99 -13.94
C LEU A 39 15.89 -5.02 -12.90
N PRO A 40 17.17 -4.98 -12.51
CA PRO A 40 17.69 -5.78 -11.41
C PRO A 40 16.88 -5.56 -10.13
N ARG A 41 16.47 -6.67 -9.48
CA ARG A 41 15.82 -6.64 -8.18
C ARG A 41 16.84 -6.96 -7.11
N VAL A 42 17.23 -5.94 -6.34
CA VAL A 42 18.32 -6.03 -5.36
C VAL A 42 17.86 -6.36 -3.95
N THR A 43 16.59 -6.74 -3.80
CA THR A 43 16.04 -7.19 -2.52
C THR A 43 15.28 -8.49 -2.67
N ARG A 44 15.13 -9.19 -1.55
CA ARG A 44 14.28 -10.38 -1.42
C ARG A 44 13.54 -10.34 -0.10
N CYS A 45 12.37 -10.99 -0.04
CA CYS A 45 11.59 -11.16 1.17
C CYS A 45 11.77 -12.57 1.72
N SER A 46 11.81 -12.72 3.05
CA SER A 46 11.82 -14.02 3.73
C SER A 46 10.42 -14.63 3.86
N ILE A 47 9.36 -13.88 3.57
CA ILE A 47 7.97 -14.37 3.58
C ILE A 47 7.73 -15.23 2.37
N ASP A 48 7.27 -16.47 2.60
CA ASP A 48 6.82 -17.36 1.53
C ASP A 48 5.40 -16.98 1.07
N ARG A 49 5.18 -16.94 -0.23
CA ARG A 49 3.88 -16.59 -0.83
C ARG A 49 2.76 -17.56 -0.49
N SER A 50 3.08 -18.79 -0.05
CA SER A 50 2.10 -19.79 0.39
C SER A 50 1.58 -19.59 1.81
N MET A 51 2.26 -18.76 2.61
CA MET A 51 1.85 -18.46 3.97
C MET A 51 0.51 -17.74 4.00
N ASP A 52 -0.36 -18.12 4.92
CA ASP A 52 -1.59 -17.36 5.23
C ASP A 52 -1.29 -16.12 6.08
N SER A 53 -2.31 -15.28 6.31
CA SER A 53 -2.14 -14.02 7.04
C SER A 53 -1.61 -14.20 8.47
N ARG A 54 -2.01 -15.27 9.18
CA ARG A 54 -1.49 -15.60 10.51
C ARG A 54 -0.03 -16.01 10.46
N GLN A 55 0.32 -16.90 9.56
CA GLN A 55 1.71 -17.37 9.39
C GLN A 55 2.65 -16.22 9.03
N ILE A 56 2.19 -15.27 8.21
CA ILE A 56 2.96 -14.08 7.87
C ILE A 56 3.17 -13.20 9.11
N ASP A 57 2.12 -12.92 9.90
CA ASP A 57 2.24 -12.11 11.13
C ASP A 57 3.18 -12.77 12.14
N ASP A 58 3.04 -14.07 12.37
CA ASP A 58 3.93 -14.85 13.27
C ASP A 58 5.38 -14.79 12.78
N HIS A 59 5.63 -14.93 11.47
CA HIS A 59 6.96 -14.83 10.89
C HIS A 59 7.56 -13.44 11.08
N VAL A 60 6.81 -12.38 10.78
CA VAL A 60 7.26 -10.98 10.95
C VAL A 60 7.61 -10.71 12.41
N ARG A 61 6.77 -11.11 13.37
CA ARG A 61 7.02 -10.94 14.80
C ARG A 61 8.27 -11.71 15.25
N GLN A 62 8.46 -12.92 14.77
CA GLN A 62 9.65 -13.73 15.06
C GLN A 62 10.91 -13.04 14.54
N GLN A 63 10.91 -12.57 13.30
CA GLN A 63 12.05 -11.86 12.72
C GLN A 63 12.36 -10.57 13.49
N GLN A 64 11.36 -9.78 13.83
CA GLN A 64 11.53 -8.57 14.64
C GLN A 64 12.13 -8.87 16.02
N SER A 65 11.66 -9.92 16.70
CA SER A 65 12.16 -10.31 18.01
C SER A 65 13.62 -10.80 17.99
N SER A 66 14.05 -11.40 16.88
CA SER A 66 15.44 -11.85 16.68
C SER A 66 16.36 -10.75 16.12
N GLY A 67 15.82 -9.56 15.79
CA GLY A 67 16.58 -8.51 15.14
C GLY A 67 16.96 -8.83 13.68
N THR A 68 16.30 -9.82 13.06
CA THR A 68 16.56 -10.22 11.68
C THR A 68 15.59 -9.47 10.74
N PRO A 69 16.05 -8.80 9.68
CA PRO A 69 15.14 -8.11 8.78
C PRO A 69 14.34 -9.10 7.91
N VAL A 70 13.05 -8.80 7.73
CA VAL A 70 12.16 -9.55 6.82
C VAL A 70 12.54 -9.33 5.36
N VAL A 71 12.95 -8.10 5.03
CA VAL A 71 13.44 -7.74 3.69
C VAL A 71 14.96 -7.66 3.72
N LEU A 72 15.59 -8.48 2.91
CA LEU A 72 17.04 -8.55 2.75
C LEU A 72 17.44 -7.82 1.47
N HIS A 73 18.57 -7.12 1.51
CA HIS A 73 19.17 -6.48 0.35
C HIS A 73 20.48 -7.16 -0.05
N ASP A 74 20.83 -7.05 -1.32
CA ASP A 74 22.09 -7.53 -1.88
C ASP A 74 23.04 -6.34 -2.03
N SER A 75 23.96 -6.17 -1.07
CA SER A 75 24.89 -5.06 -1.05
C SER A 75 25.86 -5.07 -2.23
N GLU A 76 26.26 -6.24 -2.72
CA GLU A 76 27.17 -6.38 -3.87
C GLU A 76 26.46 -5.94 -5.15
N ALA A 77 25.21 -6.40 -5.35
CA ALA A 77 24.39 -5.98 -6.47
C ALA A 77 24.13 -4.46 -6.45
N ILE A 78 23.82 -3.88 -5.27
CA ILE A 78 23.64 -2.44 -5.11
C ILE A 78 24.90 -1.67 -5.52
N ALA A 79 26.06 -2.08 -5.03
CA ALA A 79 27.34 -1.44 -5.36
C ALA A 79 27.67 -1.56 -6.87
N ALA A 80 27.40 -2.73 -7.48
CA ALA A 80 27.63 -2.96 -8.91
C ALA A 80 26.76 -2.08 -9.81
N LEU A 81 25.57 -1.69 -9.34
CA LEU A 81 24.67 -0.78 -10.07
C LEU A 81 25.18 0.66 -10.10
N ARG A 82 26.14 1.05 -9.25
CA ARG A 82 26.70 2.40 -9.16
C ARG A 82 25.62 3.50 -9.22
N PRO A 83 24.66 3.51 -8.27
CA PRO A 83 23.66 4.54 -8.24
C PRO A 83 24.28 5.89 -7.84
N ASP A 84 23.68 6.98 -8.32
CA ASP A 84 23.96 8.34 -7.85
C ASP A 84 23.04 8.70 -6.68
N LEU A 85 21.79 8.19 -6.74
CA LEU A 85 20.74 8.39 -5.73
C LEU A 85 20.09 7.05 -5.35
N ILE A 86 19.87 6.84 -4.04
CA ILE A 86 19.09 5.71 -3.50
C ILE A 86 17.84 6.25 -2.80
N LEU A 87 16.67 5.83 -3.28
CA LEU A 87 15.39 6.09 -2.61
C LEU A 87 15.14 5.00 -1.58
N VAL A 88 14.84 5.38 -0.33
CA VAL A 88 14.60 4.45 0.78
C VAL A 88 13.32 4.80 1.52
N GLN A 89 12.64 3.80 2.07
CA GLN A 89 11.52 4.01 2.97
C GLN A 89 12.03 4.28 4.40
N ASP A 90 11.36 5.19 5.12
CA ASP A 90 11.59 5.42 6.55
C ASP A 90 10.29 5.45 7.37
N LEU A 91 9.35 4.55 7.03
CA LEU A 91 8.05 4.42 7.70
C LEU A 91 7.92 3.11 8.49
N CYS A 92 8.28 2.00 7.87
CA CYS A 92 8.06 0.67 8.41
C CYS A 92 9.32 -0.19 8.31
N SER A 93 9.91 -0.50 9.45
CA SER A 93 11.08 -1.39 9.54
C SER A 93 10.75 -2.86 9.27
N ALA A 94 9.47 -3.24 9.28
CA ALA A 94 9.06 -4.61 8.99
C ALA A 94 9.04 -4.91 7.49
N CYS A 95 8.62 -3.95 6.66
CA CYS A 95 8.33 -4.16 5.24
C CYS A 95 9.33 -3.46 4.31
N GLY A 96 10.15 -2.53 4.81
CA GLY A 96 11.01 -1.68 4.01
C GLY A 96 12.50 -1.81 4.33
N ILE A 97 13.32 -1.25 3.44
CA ILE A 97 14.74 -1.01 3.67
C ILE A 97 14.87 0.42 4.22
N ILE A 98 15.18 0.52 5.50
CA ILE A 98 15.42 1.81 6.17
C ILE A 98 16.90 2.24 6.01
N PRO A 99 17.24 3.54 6.16
CA PRO A 99 18.61 4.04 5.97
C PRO A 99 19.68 3.29 6.76
N GLN A 100 19.35 2.84 7.98
CA GLN A 100 20.27 2.09 8.83
C GLN A 100 20.73 0.76 8.22
N HIS A 101 19.89 0.11 7.41
CA HIS A 101 20.23 -1.13 6.73
C HIS A 101 21.27 -0.92 5.61
N LEU A 102 21.35 0.30 5.08
CA LEU A 102 22.29 0.67 4.01
C LEU A 102 23.57 1.32 4.50
N ARG A 103 23.74 1.47 5.82
CA ARG A 103 24.88 2.22 6.38
C ARG A 103 26.21 1.78 5.79
N LEU A 104 26.49 0.48 5.74
CA LEU A 104 27.75 -0.04 5.21
C LEU A 104 27.94 0.26 3.71
N VAL A 105 26.86 0.24 2.93
CA VAL A 105 26.90 0.58 1.51
C VAL A 105 27.23 2.05 1.33
N LEU A 106 26.56 2.95 2.07
CA LEU A 106 26.76 4.39 1.99
C LEU A 106 28.13 4.82 2.53
N GLU A 107 28.61 4.21 3.63
CA GLU A 107 29.97 4.47 4.16
C GLU A 107 31.07 4.07 3.16
N SER A 108 30.85 2.98 2.41
CA SER A 108 31.80 2.53 1.37
C SER A 108 31.72 3.33 0.07
N HIS A 109 30.62 4.08 -0.15
CA HIS A 109 30.34 4.85 -1.37
C HIS A 109 29.84 6.25 -1.00
N PRO A 110 30.70 7.13 -0.42
CA PRO A 110 30.26 8.42 0.12
C PRO A 110 29.76 9.42 -0.93
N GLN A 111 29.95 9.15 -2.21
CA GLN A 111 29.40 9.94 -3.31
C GLN A 111 27.93 9.62 -3.64
N VAL A 112 27.38 8.55 -3.06
CA VAL A 112 25.99 8.15 -3.30
C VAL A 112 25.08 8.92 -2.36
N GLU A 113 24.13 9.65 -2.92
CA GLU A 113 23.11 10.33 -2.13
C GLU A 113 22.00 9.35 -1.75
N SER A 114 21.35 9.58 -0.61
CA SER A 114 20.16 8.84 -0.21
C SER A 114 19.02 9.79 0.15
N MET A 115 17.82 9.47 -0.32
CA MET A 115 16.62 10.21 -0.02
C MET A 115 15.59 9.29 0.69
N ALA A 116 15.31 9.60 1.96
CA ALA A 116 14.28 8.90 2.71
C ALA A 116 12.89 9.47 2.37
N LEU A 117 11.95 8.55 2.12
CA LEU A 117 10.54 8.81 1.88
C LEU A 117 9.73 8.29 3.06
N ALA A 118 9.10 9.20 3.80
CA ALA A 118 8.33 8.87 5.00
C ALA A 118 7.06 9.72 5.14
N PRO A 119 6.28 9.91 4.07
CA PRO A 119 5.08 10.75 4.14
C PRO A 119 4.00 10.08 4.96
N ARG A 120 3.33 10.85 5.83
CA ARG A 120 2.28 10.38 6.75
C ARG A 120 0.88 10.80 6.32
N ASP A 121 0.80 11.79 5.43
CA ASP A 121 -0.45 12.32 4.90
C ASP A 121 -0.32 12.70 3.42
N TRP A 122 -1.40 13.21 2.83
CA TRP A 122 -1.43 13.57 1.42
C TRP A 122 -0.49 14.73 1.09
N SER A 123 -0.39 15.72 1.96
CA SER A 123 0.50 16.87 1.74
C SER A 123 1.96 16.43 1.70
N GLU A 124 2.37 15.60 2.65
CA GLU A 124 3.73 15.05 2.71
C GLU A 124 4.04 14.13 1.50
N ILE A 125 3.03 13.47 0.91
CA ILE A 125 3.21 12.72 -0.35
C ILE A 125 3.51 13.68 -1.50
N LEU A 126 2.76 14.77 -1.64
CA LEU A 126 2.99 15.77 -2.67
C LEU A 126 4.34 16.48 -2.49
N GLU A 127 4.71 16.80 -1.25
CA GLU A 127 6.02 17.35 -0.91
C GLU A 127 7.16 16.38 -1.25
N SER A 128 6.96 15.07 -1.05
CA SER A 128 7.95 14.05 -1.42
C SER A 128 8.17 13.98 -2.93
N ILE A 129 7.10 14.12 -3.72
CA ILE A 129 7.18 14.21 -5.18
C ILE A 129 7.94 15.47 -5.62
N ASP A 130 7.64 16.62 -5.01
CA ASP A 130 8.29 17.88 -5.30
C ASP A 130 9.80 17.83 -4.95
N ARG A 131 10.14 17.37 -3.75
CA ARG A 131 11.54 17.17 -3.31
C ARG A 131 12.30 16.25 -4.25
N LEU A 132 11.69 15.12 -4.67
CA LEU A 132 12.30 14.18 -5.61
C LEU A 132 12.55 14.86 -6.97
N GLY A 133 11.57 15.63 -7.47
CA GLY A 133 11.72 16.38 -8.71
C GLY A 133 12.85 17.42 -8.65
N HIS A 134 13.00 18.12 -7.54
CA HIS A 134 14.10 19.06 -7.34
C HIS A 134 15.47 18.35 -7.25
N CYS A 135 15.55 17.24 -6.49
CA CYS A 135 16.75 16.43 -6.38
C CYS A 135 17.21 15.89 -7.76
N LEU A 136 16.28 15.54 -8.62
CA LEU A 136 16.55 15.04 -9.97
C LEU A 136 16.66 16.15 -11.04
N GLU A 137 16.68 17.41 -10.65
CA GLU A 137 16.71 18.57 -11.56
C GLU A 137 15.51 18.61 -12.55
N GLN A 138 14.36 18.06 -12.11
CA GLN A 138 13.12 17.99 -12.90
C GLN A 138 11.92 18.69 -12.19
N PRO A 139 12.09 19.94 -11.67
CA PRO A 139 11.04 20.58 -10.87
C PRO A 139 9.76 20.83 -11.65
N LYS A 140 9.82 21.09 -12.95
CA LYS A 140 8.62 21.32 -13.77
C LYS A 140 7.76 20.07 -13.93
N GLN A 141 8.37 18.89 -14.05
CA GLN A 141 7.66 17.62 -14.07
C GLN A 141 6.96 17.36 -12.73
N ALA A 142 7.66 17.62 -11.62
CA ALA A 142 7.11 17.47 -10.28
C ALA A 142 5.91 18.41 -10.05
N GLU A 143 6.07 19.70 -10.32
CA GLU A 143 4.98 20.69 -10.22
C GLU A 143 3.76 20.29 -11.06
N SER A 144 3.98 19.84 -12.30
CA SER A 144 2.90 19.38 -13.16
C SER A 144 2.20 18.15 -12.61
N LEU A 145 2.95 17.18 -12.04
CA LEU A 145 2.39 15.97 -11.43
C LEU A 145 1.58 16.34 -10.19
N VAL A 146 2.14 17.11 -9.28
CA VAL A 146 1.48 17.57 -8.05
C VAL A 146 0.16 18.25 -8.37
N ARG A 147 0.16 19.19 -9.33
CA ARG A 147 -1.07 19.87 -9.77
C ARG A 147 -2.13 18.89 -10.30
N ARG A 148 -1.75 17.93 -11.15
CA ARG A 148 -2.70 16.94 -11.69
C ARG A 148 -3.28 16.05 -10.59
N LEU A 149 -2.48 15.64 -9.61
CA LEU A 149 -2.93 14.83 -8.49
C LEU A 149 -3.92 15.60 -7.62
N GLU A 150 -3.62 16.87 -7.34
CA GLU A 150 -4.48 17.73 -6.53
C GLU A 150 -5.81 18.05 -7.22
N GLU A 151 -5.79 18.29 -8.54
CA GLU A 151 -7.01 18.46 -9.33
C GLU A 151 -7.89 17.19 -9.32
N ARG A 152 -7.27 16.00 -9.37
CA ARG A 152 -8.00 14.73 -9.26
C ARG A 152 -8.62 14.56 -7.87
N ARG A 153 -7.85 14.85 -6.82
CA ARG A 153 -8.33 14.81 -5.43
C ARG A 153 -9.51 15.77 -5.23
N GLN A 154 -9.39 17.01 -5.73
CA GLN A 154 -10.45 18.00 -5.58
C GLN A 154 -11.76 17.54 -6.24
N ARG A 155 -11.68 16.93 -7.44
CA ARG A 155 -12.88 16.35 -8.08
C ARG A 155 -13.55 15.28 -7.22
N LEU A 156 -12.80 14.42 -6.54
CA LEU A 156 -13.35 13.43 -5.63
C LEU A 156 -14.05 14.08 -4.42
N VAL A 157 -13.46 15.11 -3.85
CA VAL A 157 -14.06 15.90 -2.78
C VAL A 157 -15.39 16.51 -3.23
N ASP A 158 -15.41 17.19 -4.38
CA ASP A 158 -16.61 17.83 -4.91
C ASP A 158 -17.73 16.82 -5.19
N ASN A 159 -17.39 15.66 -5.77
CA ASN A 159 -18.34 14.57 -5.99
C ASN A 159 -18.89 14.01 -4.68
N SER A 160 -18.04 13.87 -3.66
CA SER A 160 -18.44 13.32 -2.36
C SER A 160 -19.40 14.22 -1.60
N MET A 161 -19.35 15.54 -1.82
CA MET A 161 -20.26 16.51 -1.20
C MET A 161 -21.72 16.36 -1.66
N GLN A 162 -21.93 15.72 -2.81
CA GLN A 162 -23.28 15.51 -3.39
C GLN A 162 -24.00 14.30 -2.82
N ARG A 163 -23.40 13.58 -1.87
CA ARG A 163 -23.95 12.32 -1.33
C ARG A 163 -23.77 12.18 0.18
N PRO A 164 -24.61 11.33 0.83
CA PRO A 164 -24.47 11.06 2.26
C PRO A 164 -23.11 10.42 2.55
N LYS A 165 -22.49 10.87 3.63
CA LYS A 165 -21.29 10.24 4.19
C LYS A 165 -21.65 8.86 4.74
N ARG A 166 -20.72 7.90 4.65
CA ARG A 166 -20.89 6.54 5.15
C ARG A 166 -19.82 6.21 6.18
N ARG A 167 -20.20 5.51 7.23
CA ARG A 167 -19.26 4.98 8.21
C ARG A 167 -18.52 3.79 7.59
N SER A 168 -17.22 3.79 7.68
CA SER A 168 -16.36 2.74 7.14
C SER A 168 -15.43 2.17 8.19
N VAL A 169 -15.03 0.93 8.01
CA VAL A 169 -13.85 0.34 8.65
C VAL A 169 -12.96 -0.23 7.56
N GLY A 170 -11.71 0.18 7.57
CA GLY A 170 -10.67 -0.37 6.72
C GLY A 170 -9.87 -1.43 7.48
N LEU A 171 -9.59 -2.55 6.82
CA LEU A 171 -8.76 -3.64 7.33
C LEU A 171 -7.48 -3.71 6.51
N GLU A 172 -6.33 -3.50 7.18
CA GLU A 172 -5.00 -3.57 6.59
C GLU A 172 -4.35 -4.95 6.75
N TRP A 173 -4.88 -5.75 7.69
CA TRP A 173 -4.50 -7.14 7.91
C TRP A 173 -5.65 -7.93 8.51
N LEU A 174 -5.61 -9.28 8.41
CA LEU A 174 -6.76 -10.13 8.70
C LEU A 174 -6.58 -11.06 9.89
N GLU A 175 -5.39 -11.57 10.14
CA GLU A 175 -5.11 -12.45 11.29
C GLU A 175 -3.73 -12.16 11.90
N PRO A 176 -3.73 -11.41 13.04
CA PRO A 176 -4.86 -10.75 13.70
C PRO A 176 -5.44 -9.61 12.85
N LEU A 177 -6.66 -9.14 13.15
CA LEU A 177 -7.21 -7.98 12.47
C LEU A 177 -6.40 -6.73 12.80
N TYR A 178 -6.04 -5.95 11.75
CA TYR A 178 -5.50 -4.60 11.89
C TYR A 178 -6.38 -3.61 11.14
N GLY A 179 -6.72 -2.53 11.82
CA GLY A 179 -7.34 -1.36 11.20
C GLY A 179 -6.33 -0.60 10.35
N ILE A 180 -6.81 0.14 9.36
CA ILE A 180 -5.98 1.05 8.56
C ILE A 180 -5.46 2.21 9.40
N GLY A 181 -4.35 2.79 8.95
CA GLY A 181 -3.71 3.95 9.57
C GLY A 181 -3.12 4.91 8.55
N HIS A 182 -2.20 5.76 9.02
CA HIS A 182 -1.40 6.67 8.21
C HIS A 182 -2.24 7.63 7.35
N TRP A 183 -1.86 7.79 6.07
CA TRP A 183 -2.49 8.64 5.05
C TRP A 183 -3.88 8.19 4.63
N THR A 184 -4.22 6.91 4.81
CA THR A 184 -5.44 6.31 4.24
C THR A 184 -6.71 6.91 4.83
N ILE A 185 -6.73 7.18 6.13
CA ILE A 185 -7.91 7.67 6.86
C ILE A 185 -8.33 9.07 6.40
N GLU A 186 -7.37 9.96 6.22
CA GLU A 186 -7.63 11.30 5.69
C GLU A 186 -8.15 11.22 4.25
N LEU A 187 -7.52 10.38 3.43
CA LEU A 187 -7.88 10.22 2.03
C LEU A 187 -9.28 9.64 1.84
N LEU A 188 -9.74 8.73 2.70
CA LEU A 188 -11.10 8.20 2.63
C LEU A 188 -12.18 9.27 2.81
N LYS A 189 -11.90 10.36 3.54
CA LYS A 189 -12.83 11.49 3.67
C LYS A 189 -13.11 12.17 2.32
N ASN A 190 -12.13 12.16 1.40
CA ASN A 190 -12.28 12.75 0.06
C ASN A 190 -13.35 12.04 -0.79
N VAL A 191 -13.65 10.80 -0.47
CA VAL A 191 -14.70 10.01 -1.14
C VAL A 191 -15.96 9.81 -0.28
N GLY A 192 -16.09 10.58 0.81
CA GLY A 192 -17.26 10.57 1.67
C GLY A 192 -17.33 9.40 2.65
N LEU A 193 -16.22 8.72 2.92
CA LEU A 193 -16.10 7.69 3.94
C LEU A 193 -15.57 8.28 5.25
N ILE A 194 -16.11 7.82 6.36
CA ILE A 194 -15.70 8.20 7.73
C ILE A 194 -15.21 6.95 8.43
N GLU A 195 -13.89 6.82 8.52
CA GLU A 195 -13.26 5.74 9.26
C GLU A 195 -13.62 5.78 10.74
N GLN A 196 -13.94 4.63 11.32
CA GLN A 196 -14.49 4.53 12.67
C GLN A 196 -13.50 3.99 13.70
N LEU A 197 -12.45 3.29 13.30
CA LEU A 197 -11.54 2.60 14.21
C LEU A 197 -10.10 3.10 14.12
N GLY A 198 -9.69 3.68 13.00
CA GLY A 198 -8.37 4.24 12.81
C GLY A 198 -8.30 5.73 13.12
N GLU A 199 -7.09 6.24 13.33
CA GLU A 199 -6.78 7.66 13.54
C GLU A 199 -5.83 8.17 12.45
N ALA A 200 -6.16 9.32 11.85
CA ALA A 200 -5.37 9.90 10.77
C ALA A 200 -3.95 10.25 11.23
N GLY A 201 -2.94 9.87 10.45
CA GLY A 201 -1.52 10.08 10.76
C GLY A 201 -0.93 9.07 11.75
N GLU A 202 -1.77 8.29 12.44
CA GLU A 202 -1.31 7.26 13.36
C GLU A 202 -1.05 5.92 12.63
N LYS A 203 -0.23 5.07 13.23
CA LYS A 203 0.04 3.74 12.67
C LYS A 203 -1.20 2.86 12.75
N SER A 204 -1.32 1.93 11.80
CA SER A 204 -2.27 0.83 11.89
C SER A 204 -2.11 0.07 13.21
N HIS A 205 -3.21 -0.36 13.80
CA HIS A 205 -3.22 -1.02 15.10
C HIS A 205 -4.14 -2.24 15.10
N PRO A 206 -3.87 -3.22 15.99
CA PRO A 206 -4.75 -4.37 16.15
C PRO A 206 -6.16 -3.94 16.57
N ILE A 207 -7.15 -4.55 15.95
CA ILE A 207 -8.56 -4.45 16.34
C ILE A 207 -9.11 -5.85 16.59
N ASP A 208 -10.20 -5.94 17.35
CA ASP A 208 -10.90 -7.21 17.55
C ASP A 208 -12.28 -7.21 16.89
N TRP A 209 -12.83 -8.42 16.72
CA TRP A 209 -14.14 -8.60 16.13
C TRP A 209 -15.25 -7.92 16.92
N ASN A 210 -15.16 -7.85 18.25
CA ASN A 210 -16.19 -7.23 19.06
C ASN A 210 -16.24 -5.74 18.78
N ARG A 211 -15.08 -5.09 18.67
CA ARG A 211 -15.00 -3.68 18.34
C ARG A 211 -15.55 -3.38 16.96
N LEU A 212 -15.26 -4.23 15.97
CA LEU A 212 -15.84 -4.13 14.63
C LEU A 212 -17.37 -4.29 14.65
N MET A 213 -17.87 -5.26 15.43
CA MET A 213 -19.31 -5.50 15.60
C MET A 213 -20.04 -4.35 16.29
N GLU A 214 -19.44 -3.74 17.32
CA GLU A 214 -19.99 -2.57 18.01
C GLU A 214 -20.14 -1.36 17.11
N VAL A 215 -19.14 -1.13 16.25
CA VAL A 215 -19.16 -0.02 15.31
C VAL A 215 -20.20 -0.20 14.21
N ASP A 216 -20.43 -1.43 13.78
CA ASP A 216 -21.40 -1.79 12.71
C ASP A 216 -21.33 -0.83 11.50
N PRO A 217 -20.22 -0.85 10.73
CA PRO A 217 -20.00 0.09 9.64
C PRO A 217 -20.93 -0.14 8.46
N ASP A 218 -21.17 0.93 7.68
CA ASP A 218 -21.92 0.84 6.42
C ASP A 218 -21.11 0.18 5.30
N CYS A 219 -19.76 0.25 5.40
CA CYS A 219 -18.82 -0.30 4.41
C CYS A 219 -17.61 -0.91 5.10
N LEU A 220 -17.11 -2.02 4.55
CA LEU A 220 -15.80 -2.58 4.86
C LEU A 220 -14.87 -2.42 3.65
N LEU A 221 -13.65 -1.95 3.90
CA LEU A 221 -12.57 -1.92 2.93
C LEU A 221 -11.49 -2.91 3.38
N VAL A 222 -11.09 -3.83 2.53
CA VAL A 222 -10.05 -4.82 2.84
C VAL A 222 -8.89 -4.58 1.88
N ALA A 223 -7.77 -4.08 2.40
CA ALA A 223 -6.58 -3.69 1.65
C ALA A 223 -5.33 -4.20 2.38
N CYS A 224 -5.13 -5.52 2.39
CA CYS A 224 -4.04 -6.15 3.12
C CYS A 224 -2.67 -5.77 2.53
N CYS A 225 -1.77 -5.27 3.38
CA CYS A 225 -0.43 -4.87 2.99
C CYS A 225 0.30 -6.03 2.28
N GLY A 226 0.82 -5.78 1.07
CA GLY A 226 1.54 -6.77 0.29
C GLY A 226 0.67 -7.81 -0.44
N LEU A 227 -0.66 -7.77 -0.29
CA LEU A 227 -1.58 -8.67 -0.99
C LEU A 227 -2.37 -7.91 -2.06
N ASP A 228 -2.56 -8.55 -3.22
CA ASP A 228 -3.53 -8.06 -4.20
C ASP A 228 -4.98 -8.31 -3.73
N ALA A 229 -5.95 -7.72 -4.43
CA ALA A 229 -7.36 -7.79 -4.05
C ALA A 229 -7.91 -9.23 -4.03
N ASN A 230 -7.49 -10.08 -4.97
CA ASN A 230 -7.94 -11.48 -5.03
C ASN A 230 -7.40 -12.28 -3.85
N ARG A 231 -6.12 -12.12 -3.55
CA ARG A 231 -5.49 -12.78 -2.41
C ARG A 231 -6.07 -12.28 -1.08
N ALA A 232 -6.31 -10.98 -0.94
CA ALA A 232 -6.97 -10.43 0.24
C ALA A 232 -8.39 -11.00 0.42
N GLN A 233 -9.14 -11.18 -0.68
CA GLN A 233 -10.46 -11.82 -0.65
C GLN A 233 -10.39 -13.30 -0.25
N GLU A 234 -9.44 -14.06 -0.79
CA GLU A 234 -9.21 -15.46 -0.41
C GLU A 234 -8.87 -15.59 1.08
N GLU A 235 -7.96 -14.78 1.57
CA GLU A 235 -7.60 -14.75 3.00
C GLU A 235 -8.80 -14.36 3.86
N PHE A 236 -9.55 -13.33 3.47
CA PHE A 236 -10.76 -12.94 4.19
C PHE A 236 -11.80 -14.06 4.25
N GLN A 237 -11.91 -14.91 3.22
CA GLN A 237 -12.79 -16.08 3.25
C GLN A 237 -12.31 -17.17 4.21
N ARG A 238 -10.99 -17.34 4.36
CA ARG A 238 -10.38 -18.38 5.18
C ARG A 238 -10.42 -18.10 6.68
N ILE A 239 -10.26 -16.83 7.08
CA ILE A 239 -10.18 -16.48 8.50
C ILE A 239 -11.45 -16.84 9.24
N SER A 240 -11.28 -17.24 10.52
CA SER A 240 -12.39 -17.50 11.40
C SER A 240 -13.13 -16.20 11.76
N LYS A 241 -14.43 -16.19 11.63
CA LYS A 241 -15.29 -15.06 11.94
C LYS A 241 -16.32 -15.44 12.98
N PRO A 242 -16.67 -14.54 13.92
CA PRO A 242 -17.77 -14.80 14.87
C PRO A 242 -19.07 -15.00 14.10
N GLY A 243 -19.96 -15.89 14.58
CA GLY A 243 -21.21 -16.16 13.88
C GLY A 243 -22.10 -14.94 13.65
N GLN A 244 -21.90 -13.89 14.45
CA GLN A 244 -22.65 -12.64 14.34
C GLN A 244 -22.14 -11.71 13.23
N TRP A 245 -20.97 -11.98 12.64
CA TRP A 245 -20.39 -11.12 11.59
C TRP A 245 -21.33 -10.93 10.40
N LEU A 246 -22.19 -11.93 10.11
CA LEU A 246 -23.20 -11.87 9.05
C LEU A 246 -24.30 -10.82 9.29
N LYS A 247 -24.43 -10.32 10.54
CA LYS A 247 -25.37 -9.27 10.91
C LYS A 247 -24.77 -7.86 10.77
N LEU A 248 -23.47 -7.74 10.45
CA LEU A 248 -22.89 -6.45 10.14
C LEU A 248 -23.61 -5.82 8.95
N ARG A 249 -23.95 -4.55 9.06
CA ARG A 249 -24.63 -3.79 8.00
C ARG A 249 -23.87 -3.86 6.68
N ALA A 250 -22.57 -3.70 6.71
CA ALA A 250 -21.72 -3.81 5.54
C ALA A 250 -21.85 -5.17 4.84
N VAL A 251 -22.02 -6.27 5.62
CA VAL A 251 -22.17 -7.62 5.11
C VAL A 251 -23.59 -7.84 4.54
N GLU A 252 -24.61 -7.46 5.29
CA GLU A 252 -26.02 -7.57 4.86
C GLU A 252 -26.29 -6.81 3.56
N MET A 253 -25.67 -5.63 3.43
CA MET A 253 -25.79 -4.78 2.25
C MET A 253 -24.84 -5.15 1.11
N GLY A 254 -23.94 -6.14 1.30
CA GLY A 254 -22.93 -6.51 0.32
C GLY A 254 -21.91 -5.39 0.05
N LYS A 255 -21.63 -4.55 1.05
CA LYS A 255 -20.72 -3.39 0.95
C LYS A 255 -19.34 -3.72 1.54
N ILE A 256 -18.70 -4.74 0.96
CA ILE A 256 -17.29 -5.10 1.25
C ILE A 256 -16.51 -4.93 -0.04
N LEU A 257 -15.49 -4.08 -0.03
CA LEU A 257 -14.60 -3.84 -1.14
C LEU A 257 -13.21 -4.39 -0.84
N PHE A 258 -12.71 -5.25 -1.71
CA PHE A 258 -11.32 -5.72 -1.68
C PHE A 258 -10.49 -4.86 -2.62
N LEU A 259 -9.43 -4.28 -2.08
CA LEU A 259 -8.52 -3.39 -2.78
C LEU A 259 -7.13 -4.04 -2.87
N ASP A 260 -6.40 -3.66 -3.90
CA ASP A 260 -4.99 -4.03 -4.00
C ASP A 260 -4.18 -3.27 -2.94
N GLY A 261 -3.86 -3.97 -1.84
CA GLY A 261 -3.03 -3.46 -0.76
C GLY A 261 -1.55 -3.44 -1.10
N ASN A 262 -1.12 -4.14 -2.16
CA ASN A 262 0.26 -4.11 -2.62
C ASN A 262 0.53 -2.86 -3.48
N ARG A 263 -0.36 -2.57 -4.45
CA ARG A 263 -0.18 -1.47 -5.38
C ARG A 263 -1.16 -0.32 -5.09
N GLY A 264 -0.65 0.76 -4.57
CA GLY A 264 -1.38 2.01 -4.38
C GLY A 264 -1.84 2.21 -2.93
N PHE A 265 -2.68 1.34 -2.35
CA PHE A 265 -3.31 1.64 -1.05
C PHE A 265 -2.32 1.64 0.13
N SER A 266 -1.40 0.68 0.18
CA SER A 266 -0.35 0.61 1.22
C SER A 266 0.94 1.35 0.85
N ARG A 267 0.96 2.09 -0.28
CA ARG A 267 2.12 2.86 -0.73
C ARG A 267 1.79 4.35 -0.74
N PRO A 268 2.53 5.17 0.01
CA PRO A 268 2.30 6.61 0.03
C PRO A 268 2.86 7.27 -1.24
N GLY A 269 2.13 7.17 -2.33
CA GLY A 269 2.58 7.60 -3.64
C GLY A 269 1.47 8.10 -4.56
N PRO A 270 1.81 8.47 -5.80
CA PRO A 270 0.88 9.10 -6.74
C PRO A 270 -0.31 8.23 -7.12
N PHE A 271 -0.19 6.89 -7.06
CA PHE A 271 -1.25 5.98 -7.45
C PHE A 271 -2.34 5.75 -6.37
N LEU A 272 -2.19 6.34 -5.19
CA LEU A 272 -3.25 6.39 -4.19
C LEU A 272 -4.53 7.03 -4.74
N ILE A 273 -4.40 8.04 -5.61
CA ILE A 273 -5.55 8.69 -6.21
C ILE A 273 -6.37 7.74 -7.09
N ASP A 274 -5.73 6.77 -7.76
CA ASP A 274 -6.41 5.75 -8.56
C ASP A 274 -7.29 4.84 -7.67
N ARG A 275 -6.78 4.52 -6.46
CA ARG A 275 -7.54 3.73 -5.48
C ARG A 275 -8.72 4.51 -4.92
N LEU A 276 -8.57 5.81 -4.69
CA LEU A 276 -9.69 6.66 -4.28
C LEU A 276 -10.75 6.75 -5.36
N GLU A 277 -10.36 6.89 -6.62
CA GLU A 277 -11.29 6.88 -7.76
C GLU A 277 -12.00 5.51 -7.92
N GLU A 278 -11.32 4.41 -7.61
CA GLU A 278 -11.94 3.08 -7.57
C GLU A 278 -13.00 2.99 -6.46
N ILE A 279 -12.67 3.45 -5.26
CA ILE A 279 -13.62 3.50 -4.14
C ILE A 279 -14.81 4.41 -4.49
N ASP A 280 -14.57 5.57 -5.09
CA ASP A 280 -15.60 6.52 -5.49
C ASP A 280 -16.58 5.89 -6.49
N ARG A 281 -16.08 5.22 -7.53
CA ARG A 281 -16.89 4.47 -8.50
C ARG A 281 -17.68 3.35 -7.84
N TRP A 282 -17.08 2.61 -6.91
CA TRP A 282 -17.76 1.56 -6.18
C TRP A 282 -18.88 2.10 -5.31
N LEU A 283 -18.69 3.24 -4.64
CA LEU A 283 -19.71 3.87 -3.80
C LEU A 283 -20.90 4.39 -4.61
N THR A 284 -20.70 4.74 -5.88
CA THR A 284 -21.71 5.28 -6.80
C THR A 284 -22.38 4.20 -7.67
N SER A 285 -21.82 2.99 -7.72
CA SER A 285 -22.40 1.91 -8.51
C SER A 285 -23.67 1.36 -7.85
N ASP A 286 -24.73 1.20 -8.64
CA ASP A 286 -26.00 0.57 -8.21
C ASP A 286 -25.88 -0.95 -8.01
N SER A 287 -24.79 -1.54 -8.47
CA SER A 287 -24.53 -2.97 -8.31
C SER A 287 -23.80 -3.21 -6.99
N PRO A 288 -24.46 -3.78 -5.97
CA PRO A 288 -23.71 -4.33 -4.85
C PRO A 288 -22.82 -5.42 -5.45
N GLN A 289 -21.50 -5.26 -5.36
CA GLN A 289 -20.62 -6.40 -5.49
C GLN A 289 -20.93 -7.29 -4.29
N ARG A 290 -21.96 -8.13 -4.45
CA ARG A 290 -22.14 -9.25 -3.53
C ARG A 290 -20.81 -10.00 -3.62
N VAL A 291 -20.05 -10.03 -2.52
CA VAL A 291 -19.07 -11.07 -2.33
C VAL A 291 -19.83 -12.35 -2.59
N ALA A 292 -19.65 -12.90 -3.78
CA ALA A 292 -20.18 -14.21 -4.07
C ALA A 292 -19.45 -15.11 -3.08
N MET A 293 -20.13 -15.43 -1.98
CA MET A 293 -19.80 -16.61 -1.19
C MET A 293 -19.92 -17.73 -2.21
N ALA A 294 -18.76 -18.11 -2.81
CA ALA A 294 -18.74 -19.21 -3.75
C ALA A 294 -19.36 -20.41 -3.03
N PRO A 295 -20.47 -20.97 -3.54
CA PRO A 295 -20.94 -22.23 -3.00
C PRO A 295 -19.78 -23.24 -3.13
N GLU A 296 -19.67 -24.17 -2.19
CA GLU A 296 -18.63 -25.21 -2.13
C GLU A 296 -18.37 -25.95 -3.46
N ALA A 297 -19.24 -25.84 -4.45
CA ALA A 297 -19.16 -26.47 -5.76
C ALA A 297 -18.10 -25.91 -6.72
N THR A 298 -17.46 -24.77 -6.45
CA THR A 298 -16.45 -24.20 -7.35
C THR A 298 -15.03 -24.61 -7.01
N ARG A 299 -14.79 -25.30 -5.88
CA ARG A 299 -13.48 -25.83 -5.48
C ARG A 299 -12.91 -26.91 -6.42
N GLN A 300 -13.75 -27.56 -7.23
CA GLN A 300 -13.31 -28.66 -8.10
C GLN A 300 -12.81 -28.25 -9.50
N LYS A 301 -12.94 -26.98 -9.92
CA LYS A 301 -12.52 -26.53 -11.27
C LYS A 301 -11.18 -25.81 -11.33
N LEU A 302 -10.55 -25.48 -10.21
CA LEU A 302 -9.25 -24.79 -10.18
C LEU A 302 -8.06 -25.72 -9.89
N SER A 303 -8.29 -27.01 -9.66
CA SER A 303 -7.21 -28.01 -9.49
C SER A 303 -6.76 -28.69 -10.80
N ASN A 304 -7.32 -28.32 -11.95
CA ASN A 304 -7.05 -28.95 -13.26
C ASN A 304 -6.74 -27.91 -14.36
N ARG A 305 -5.95 -26.88 -14.04
CA ARG A 305 -5.27 -26.09 -15.08
C ARG A 305 -3.88 -25.68 -14.62
#